data_297a22346bcf8f0741bcb9b5baa33187
#
_entry.id   297a22346bcf8f0741bcb9b5baa33187
#
_cell.length_a   1.000
_cell.length_b   1.000
_cell.length_c   1.000
_cell.angle_alpha   90.00
_cell.angle_beta   90.00
_cell.angle_gamma   90.00
#
_symmetry.space_group_name_H-M   'P 1'
#
loop_
_entity.id
_entity.type
_entity.pdbx_description
1 polymer ?
#
loop_
_entity_poly.entity_id
_entity_poly.type
_entity_poly.pdbx_seq_one_letter_code
_entity_poly.pdbx_strand_id
1 'polypeptide(L)'
;GEDASLLQIVNPNELAIDLCGVGYKINDYFSGGFSTRYIYSNLTSGASVGGSDSKAGNAIAVDINGFYKKPIKVGENDADYMFGFNIQNIGNKVSYSESAERDFIPMNLKLGTGINIDIDEFNEFGIYLDVNKLLVPTPPAYQKEGSGFAEDANGDYIIESGMDPNVSTVQGMIQSFYDAPGGMNEEFNEINWSLGAEYWYDQQFALRLGYFYENPNKGNRNHMTLGLGLKYQIFNLDFSYLVPFTQRNPLENTLRFTMSFDFADIKSASEVN
;
A
#
# COMPACT_ATOMS: atom_id res chain seq x y z
N GLY A 1 -25.30 40.04 -2.44
CA GLY A 1 -23.99 39.81 -2.99
C GLY A 1 -23.22 38.93 -2.04
N GLU A 2 -23.26 37.63 -2.25
CA GLU A 2 -22.39 36.69 -1.52
C GLU A 2 -20.99 36.82 -2.12
N ASP A 3 -20.02 37.15 -1.29
CA ASP A 3 -18.63 37.29 -1.66
C ASP A 3 -18.06 35.99 -2.21
N ALA A 4 -17.92 35.91 -3.52
CA ALA A 4 -17.23 34.84 -4.23
C ALA A 4 -15.71 34.83 -4.00
N SER A 5 -15.19 35.63 -3.05
CA SER A 5 -13.77 35.84 -2.78
C SER A 5 -13.15 34.82 -1.80
N LEU A 6 -13.90 33.81 -1.33
CA LEU A 6 -13.43 32.87 -0.30
C LEU A 6 -13.23 31.43 -0.81
N LEU A 7 -13.26 31.18 -2.11
CA LEU A 7 -12.75 29.91 -2.64
C LEU A 7 -11.22 30.00 -2.72
N GLN A 8 -10.56 29.78 -1.60
CA GLN A 8 -9.12 29.59 -1.56
C GLN A 8 -8.81 28.30 -2.32
N ILE A 9 -8.20 28.44 -3.52
CA ILE A 9 -7.74 27.28 -4.29
C ILE A 9 -6.58 26.66 -3.52
N VAL A 10 -6.83 25.55 -2.89
CA VAL A 10 -5.80 24.75 -2.21
C VAL A 10 -5.17 23.84 -3.25
N ASN A 11 -3.86 23.96 -3.44
CA ASN A 11 -3.07 23.05 -4.26
C ASN A 11 -2.29 22.12 -3.33
N PRO A 12 -2.79 20.89 -3.07
CA PRO A 12 -2.07 19.95 -2.22
C PRO A 12 -0.76 19.54 -2.90
N ASN A 13 0.33 19.53 -2.12
CA ASN A 13 1.63 19.06 -2.56
C ASN A 13 2.11 17.95 -1.63
N GLU A 14 2.34 16.79 -2.20
CA GLU A 14 2.91 15.65 -1.47
C GLU A 14 4.16 15.16 -2.19
N LEU A 15 5.19 14.86 -1.41
CA LEU A 15 6.46 14.37 -1.90
C LEU A 15 6.94 13.23 -0.98
N ALA A 16 7.30 12.11 -1.56
CA ALA A 16 7.99 11.03 -0.86
C ALA A 16 9.30 10.74 -1.60
N ILE A 17 10.41 10.77 -0.86
CA ILE A 17 11.74 10.50 -1.40
C ILE A 17 12.34 9.34 -0.64
N ASP A 18 12.69 8.27 -1.34
CA ASP A 18 13.47 7.18 -0.80
C ASP A 18 14.95 7.60 -0.73
N LEU A 19 15.46 7.75 0.48
CA LEU A 19 16.78 8.29 0.75
C LEU A 19 17.88 7.21 0.63
N CYS A 20 17.55 6.01 1.08
CA CYS A 20 18.49 4.88 1.10
C CYS A 20 17.69 3.57 1.10
N GLY A 21 18.18 2.58 0.39
CA GLY A 21 17.67 1.21 0.45
C GLY A 21 18.82 0.22 0.42
N VAL A 22 18.73 -0.80 1.27
CA VAL A 22 19.69 -1.89 1.34
C VAL A 22 18.95 -3.21 1.26
N GLY A 23 19.38 -4.06 0.32
CA GLY A 23 18.93 -5.44 0.21
C GLY A 23 20.11 -6.40 0.40
N TYR A 24 19.88 -7.48 1.12
CA TYR A 24 20.89 -8.48 1.41
C TYR A 24 20.35 -9.91 1.19
N LYS A 25 21.10 -10.71 0.45
CA LYS A 25 20.83 -12.14 0.28
C LYS A 25 21.32 -12.87 1.54
N ILE A 26 20.40 -13.32 2.37
CA ILE A 26 20.71 -14.00 3.65
C ILE A 26 21.14 -15.45 3.39
N ASN A 27 20.45 -16.12 2.47
CA ASN A 27 20.82 -17.46 1.98
C ASN A 27 20.26 -17.65 0.55
N ASP A 28 20.37 -18.86 0.00
CA ASP A 28 19.97 -19.12 -1.40
C ASP A 28 18.46 -18.92 -1.67
N TYR A 29 17.64 -18.96 -0.64
CA TYR A 29 16.18 -18.86 -0.77
C TYR A 29 15.62 -17.58 -0.17
N PHE A 30 16.33 -16.91 0.74
CA PHE A 30 15.81 -15.79 1.48
C PHE A 30 16.69 -14.55 1.36
N SER A 31 16.07 -13.44 1.01
CA SER A 31 16.64 -12.10 1.03
C SER A 31 15.79 -11.17 1.89
N GLY A 32 16.42 -10.19 2.50
CA GLY A 32 15.76 -9.18 3.29
C GLY A 32 16.33 -7.80 3.00
N GLY A 33 15.60 -6.78 3.34
CA GLY A 33 16.03 -5.42 3.11
C GLY A 33 15.28 -4.41 3.97
N PHE A 34 15.80 -3.21 3.97
CA PHE A 34 15.13 -2.04 4.52
C PHE A 34 15.38 -0.83 3.64
N SER A 35 14.48 0.14 3.69
CA SER A 35 14.68 1.45 3.09
C SER A 35 14.25 2.56 4.04
N THR A 36 14.77 3.75 3.83
CA THR A 36 14.39 4.95 4.56
C THR A 36 13.78 5.94 3.61
N ARG A 37 12.68 6.59 4.07
CA ARG A 37 11.90 7.51 3.26
C ARG A 37 11.68 8.81 4.01
N TYR A 38 11.83 9.93 3.30
CA TYR A 38 11.36 11.23 3.75
C TYR A 38 10.02 11.54 3.10
N ILE A 39 9.04 11.96 3.90
CA ILE A 39 7.70 12.32 3.47
C ILE A 39 7.48 13.78 3.80
N TYR A 40 7.02 14.54 2.81
CA TYR A 40 6.54 15.91 2.95
C TYR A 40 5.11 15.97 2.42
N SER A 41 4.19 16.47 3.24
CA SER A 41 2.78 16.61 2.85
C SER A 41 2.28 18.01 3.22
N ASN A 42 1.82 18.75 2.22
CA ASN A 42 1.20 20.05 2.39
C ASN A 42 -0.19 20.03 1.75
N LEU A 43 -1.19 19.65 2.52
CA LEU A 43 -2.57 19.45 2.02
C LEU A 43 -3.34 20.76 1.88
N THR A 44 -2.95 21.79 2.62
CA THR A 44 -3.72 23.02 2.78
C THR A 44 -3.06 24.23 2.15
N SER A 45 -1.84 24.11 1.64
CA SER A 45 -1.04 25.22 1.06
C SER A 45 -0.97 26.46 1.97
N GLY A 46 -1.00 26.25 3.31
CA GLY A 46 -0.98 27.36 4.29
C GLY A 46 -2.35 28.01 4.52
N ALA A 47 -3.44 27.43 4.02
CA ALA A 47 -4.79 27.91 4.31
C ALA A 47 -5.15 27.69 5.78
N SER A 48 -5.81 28.65 6.42
CA SER A 48 -6.34 28.50 7.77
C SER A 48 -7.53 27.55 7.74
N VAL A 49 -7.51 26.48 8.55
CA VAL A 49 -8.59 25.50 8.69
C VAL A 49 -9.08 25.52 10.12
N GLY A 50 -10.40 25.76 10.30
CA GLY A 50 -10.98 25.79 11.64
C GLY A 50 -10.44 26.87 12.57
N GLY A 51 -9.88 27.96 12.03
CA GLY A 51 -9.33 29.09 12.81
C GLY A 51 -7.87 28.89 13.26
N SER A 52 -7.22 27.80 12.85
CA SER A 52 -5.80 27.55 13.09
C SER A 52 -5.00 27.62 11.81
N ASP A 53 -3.80 28.19 11.86
CA ASP A 53 -2.89 28.20 10.71
C ASP A 53 -2.40 26.78 10.44
N SER A 54 -2.53 26.36 9.19
CA SER A 54 -2.05 25.05 8.77
C SER A 54 -0.60 25.10 8.33
N LYS A 55 0.12 24.03 8.56
CA LYS A 55 1.52 23.84 8.17
C LYS A 55 1.71 22.53 7.41
N ALA A 56 2.83 22.44 6.69
CA ALA A 56 3.22 21.16 6.07
C ALA A 56 3.64 20.14 7.12
N GLY A 57 3.15 18.93 6.99
CA GLY A 57 3.57 17.77 7.76
C GLY A 57 4.86 17.16 7.19
N ASN A 58 5.75 16.70 8.06
CA ASN A 58 6.98 16.02 7.70
C ASN A 58 7.12 14.72 8.48
N ALA A 59 7.54 13.65 7.81
CA ALA A 59 7.86 12.39 8.46
C ALA A 59 9.13 11.75 7.88
N ILE A 60 9.80 10.98 8.73
CA ILE A 60 10.81 10.02 8.33
C ILE A 60 10.23 8.65 8.60
N ALA A 61 10.27 7.78 7.61
CA ALA A 61 9.76 6.44 7.68
C ALA A 61 10.81 5.41 7.28
N VAL A 62 10.64 4.19 7.77
CA VAL A 62 11.43 3.03 7.43
C VAL A 62 10.52 1.95 6.88
N ASP A 63 10.93 1.30 5.82
CA ASP A 63 10.29 0.11 5.29
C ASP A 63 11.18 -1.10 5.59
N ILE A 64 10.58 -2.22 6.00
CA ILE A 64 11.27 -3.49 6.26
C ILE A 64 10.61 -4.55 5.38
N ASN A 65 11.43 -5.31 4.64
CA ASN A 65 10.91 -6.32 3.73
C ASN A 65 11.73 -7.60 3.77
N GLY A 66 11.09 -8.69 3.35
CA GLY A 66 11.73 -9.97 3.14
C GLY A 66 11.07 -10.71 1.99
N PHE A 67 11.88 -11.46 1.27
CA PHE A 67 11.44 -12.26 0.14
C PHE A 67 12.07 -13.65 0.19
N TYR A 68 11.23 -14.65 0.08
CA TYR A 68 11.60 -16.06 0.00
C TYR A 68 11.20 -16.60 -1.36
N LYS A 69 12.14 -17.26 -2.03
CA LYS A 69 11.92 -17.95 -3.30
C LYS A 69 12.61 -19.30 -3.26
N LYS A 70 11.86 -20.36 -3.55
CA LYS A 70 12.40 -21.73 -3.55
C LYS A 70 11.91 -22.50 -4.77
N PRO A 71 12.82 -23.10 -5.54
CA PRO A 71 12.48 -24.06 -6.58
C PRO A 71 11.78 -25.28 -5.96
N ILE A 72 10.67 -25.68 -6.56
CA ILE A 72 9.88 -26.87 -6.19
C ILE A 72 9.44 -27.60 -7.45
N LYS A 73 8.68 -28.68 -7.31
CA LYS A 73 8.00 -29.35 -8.42
C LYS A 73 6.51 -29.41 -8.17
N VAL A 74 5.73 -29.20 -9.23
CA VAL A 74 4.27 -29.37 -9.26
C VAL A 74 3.95 -30.44 -10.30
N GLY A 75 3.72 -31.65 -9.83
CA GLY A 75 3.67 -32.80 -10.71
C GLY A 75 5.03 -33.10 -11.35
N GLU A 76 5.10 -33.06 -12.66
CA GLU A 76 6.35 -33.22 -13.43
C GLU A 76 7.02 -31.90 -13.78
N ASN A 77 6.31 -30.76 -13.60
CA ASN A 77 6.77 -29.44 -13.99
C ASN A 77 7.65 -28.81 -12.91
N ASP A 78 8.68 -28.09 -13.34
CA ASP A 78 9.44 -27.23 -12.47
C ASP A 78 8.62 -26.00 -12.10
N ALA A 79 8.80 -25.52 -10.87
CA ALA A 79 8.06 -24.39 -10.35
C ALA A 79 8.86 -23.63 -9.31
N ASP A 80 8.54 -22.35 -9.13
CA ASP A 80 9.08 -21.50 -8.08
C ASP A 80 7.98 -21.11 -7.10
N TYR A 81 8.12 -21.52 -5.84
CA TYR A 81 7.29 -21.01 -4.75
C TYR A 81 7.88 -19.74 -4.18
N MET A 82 7.04 -18.73 -3.99
CA MET A 82 7.42 -17.42 -3.49
C MET A 82 6.58 -17.00 -2.29
N PHE A 83 7.22 -16.35 -1.34
CA PHE A 83 6.57 -15.68 -0.22
C PHE A 83 7.29 -14.36 0.05
N GLY A 84 6.55 -13.31 0.31
CA GLY A 84 7.09 -12.00 0.65
C GLY A 84 6.32 -11.33 1.78
N PHE A 85 7.01 -10.49 2.52
CA PHE A 85 6.39 -9.55 3.44
C PHE A 85 7.01 -8.17 3.29
N ASN A 86 6.22 -7.15 3.57
CA ASN A 86 6.67 -5.77 3.59
C ASN A 86 5.89 -4.99 4.64
N ILE A 87 6.60 -4.35 5.57
CA ILE A 87 6.04 -3.39 6.52
C ILE A 87 6.53 -2.02 6.08
N GLN A 88 5.61 -1.19 5.61
CA GLN A 88 5.93 0.11 5.01
C GLN A 88 5.58 1.25 5.95
N ASN A 89 6.33 2.35 5.79
CA ASN A 89 6.08 3.63 6.43
C ASN A 89 6.10 3.56 7.97
N ILE A 90 6.95 2.75 8.57
CA ILE A 90 7.16 2.79 10.03
C ILE A 90 7.85 4.11 10.37
N GLY A 91 7.11 5.09 10.85
CA GLY A 91 7.64 6.43 11.01
C GLY A 91 6.97 7.26 12.08
N ASN A 92 7.42 8.50 12.21
CA ASN A 92 6.84 9.44 13.15
C ASN A 92 5.47 9.94 12.67
N LYS A 93 4.60 10.24 13.62
CA LYS A 93 3.33 10.92 13.39
C LYS A 93 3.55 12.32 12.81
N VAL A 94 2.64 12.76 11.95
CA VAL A 94 2.62 14.10 11.33
C VAL A 94 1.57 14.99 12.00
N SER A 95 1.78 16.31 11.95
CA SER A 95 0.78 17.30 12.35
C SER A 95 0.72 18.40 11.31
N TYR A 96 -0.50 18.77 10.95
CA TYR A 96 -0.79 19.82 9.97
C TYR A 96 -1.18 21.16 10.63
N SER A 97 -1.22 21.22 11.98
CA SER A 97 -1.41 22.45 12.72
C SER A 97 -0.55 22.43 14.00
N GLU A 98 -0.44 23.57 14.67
CA GLU A 98 0.32 23.64 15.93
C GLU A 98 -0.47 23.11 17.13
N SER A 99 -1.80 23.17 17.04
CA SER A 99 -2.73 22.82 18.13
C SER A 99 -3.37 21.44 17.97
N ALA A 100 -3.21 20.76 16.83
CA ALA A 100 -3.84 19.46 16.61
C ALA A 100 -2.96 18.31 17.11
N GLU A 101 -3.62 17.25 17.50
CA GLU A 101 -2.99 15.94 17.71
C GLU A 101 -2.24 15.50 16.44
N ARG A 102 -1.25 14.64 16.64
CA ARG A 102 -0.45 14.13 15.53
C ARG A 102 -1.10 12.89 14.96
N ASP A 103 -1.26 12.85 13.66
CA ASP A 103 -1.81 11.73 12.91
C ASP A 103 -0.73 10.72 12.54
N PHE A 104 -1.11 9.45 12.50
CA PHE A 104 -0.26 8.41 11.95
C PHE A 104 -0.09 8.60 10.44
N ILE A 105 1.12 8.40 9.95
CA ILE A 105 1.32 8.16 8.51
C ILE A 105 0.76 6.76 8.16
N PRO A 106 0.39 6.50 6.91
CA PRO A 106 -0.23 5.23 6.51
C PRO A 106 0.78 4.07 6.53
N MET A 107 1.07 3.58 7.74
CA MET A 107 1.84 2.35 7.93
C MET A 107 1.06 1.16 7.43
N ASN A 108 1.72 0.21 6.79
CA ASN A 108 1.03 -0.86 6.10
C ASN A 108 1.82 -2.17 6.13
N LEU A 109 1.13 -3.27 6.43
CA LEU A 109 1.64 -4.63 6.31
C LEU A 109 1.11 -5.25 5.01
N LYS A 110 2.02 -5.76 4.20
CA LYS A 110 1.72 -6.60 3.04
C LYS A 110 2.34 -7.97 3.22
N LEU A 111 1.55 -9.01 3.01
CA LEU A 111 2.01 -10.38 2.93
C LEU A 111 1.57 -10.92 1.58
N GLY A 112 2.51 -11.51 0.84
CA GLY A 112 2.24 -12.06 -0.47
C GLY A 112 2.78 -13.47 -0.61
N THR A 113 2.07 -14.31 -1.34
CA THR A 113 2.55 -15.62 -1.74
C THR A 113 2.21 -15.87 -3.20
N GLY A 114 3.02 -16.68 -3.86
CA GLY A 114 2.78 -17.02 -5.27
C GLY A 114 3.53 -18.27 -5.67
N ILE A 115 3.14 -18.76 -6.82
CA ILE A 115 3.78 -19.87 -7.48
C ILE A 115 3.85 -19.59 -8.98
N ASN A 116 5.03 -19.77 -9.56
CA ASN A 116 5.24 -19.81 -11.00
C ASN A 116 5.51 -21.26 -11.42
N ILE A 117 4.86 -21.73 -12.45
CA ILE A 117 4.95 -23.10 -12.95
C ILE A 117 5.41 -23.04 -14.41
N ASP A 118 6.51 -23.69 -14.72
CA ASP A 118 6.98 -23.89 -16.09
C ASP A 118 6.14 -25.02 -16.70
N ILE A 119 5.18 -24.66 -17.57
CA ILE A 119 4.30 -25.64 -18.23
C ILE A 119 5.10 -26.40 -19.28
N ASP A 120 5.91 -25.69 -20.06
CA ASP A 120 6.85 -26.21 -21.04
C ASP A 120 7.97 -25.19 -21.31
N GLU A 121 8.81 -25.45 -22.33
CA GLU A 121 9.96 -24.61 -22.68
C GLU A 121 9.60 -23.14 -22.98
N PHE A 122 8.36 -22.85 -23.41
CA PHE A 122 7.91 -21.52 -23.83
C PHE A 122 6.85 -20.93 -22.90
N ASN A 123 6.17 -21.74 -22.10
CA ASN A 123 4.97 -21.36 -21.39
C ASN A 123 5.17 -21.42 -19.87
N GLU A 124 5.02 -20.28 -19.21
CA GLU A 124 5.03 -20.16 -17.74
C GLU A 124 3.70 -19.58 -17.26
N PHE A 125 3.17 -20.10 -16.15
CA PHE A 125 1.96 -19.63 -15.54
C PHE A 125 2.16 -19.34 -14.04
N GLY A 126 1.79 -18.15 -13.61
CA GLY A 126 1.89 -17.69 -12.22
C GLY A 126 0.54 -17.41 -11.61
N ILE A 127 0.39 -17.72 -10.31
CA ILE A 127 -0.72 -17.33 -9.46
C ILE A 127 -0.18 -16.70 -8.21
N TYR A 128 -0.77 -15.56 -7.79
CA TYR A 128 -0.33 -14.75 -6.66
C TYR A 128 -1.50 -14.34 -5.79
N LEU A 129 -1.30 -14.37 -4.49
CA LEU A 129 -2.25 -13.90 -3.50
C LEU A 129 -1.53 -12.95 -2.55
N ASP A 130 -2.07 -11.74 -2.40
CA ASP A 130 -1.59 -10.77 -1.43
C ASP A 130 -2.69 -10.42 -0.44
N VAL A 131 -2.30 -10.19 0.80
CA VAL A 131 -3.14 -9.58 1.83
C VAL A 131 -2.45 -8.32 2.34
N ASN A 132 -3.26 -7.31 2.63
CA ASN A 132 -2.79 -6.00 3.01
C ASN A 132 -3.62 -5.45 4.17
N LYS A 133 -2.97 -5.00 5.23
CA LYS A 133 -3.62 -4.36 6.39
C LYS A 133 -2.92 -3.06 6.74
N LEU A 134 -3.71 -2.02 6.95
CA LEU A 134 -3.22 -0.76 7.50
C LEU A 134 -2.87 -0.95 8.98
N LEU A 135 -1.64 -0.60 9.36
CA LEU A 135 -1.13 -0.69 10.73
C LEU A 135 -1.30 0.64 11.49
N VAL A 136 -2.50 1.18 11.43
CA VAL A 136 -2.89 2.44 12.09
C VAL A 136 -4.11 2.14 12.96
N PRO A 137 -4.18 2.67 14.18
CA PRO A 137 -5.33 2.46 15.04
C PRO A 137 -6.65 2.81 14.37
N THR A 138 -7.64 1.95 14.54
CA THR A 138 -9.00 2.21 14.08
C THR A 138 -9.66 3.25 14.98
N PRO A 139 -10.30 4.29 14.44
CA PRO A 139 -11.01 5.28 15.25
C PRO A 139 -12.06 4.60 16.16
N PRO A 140 -12.05 4.90 17.48
CA PRO A 140 -13.02 4.32 18.40
C PRO A 140 -14.42 4.87 18.17
N ALA A 141 -15.42 4.17 18.67
CA ALA A 141 -16.76 4.72 18.80
C ALA A 141 -16.85 5.50 20.12
N TYR A 142 -17.33 6.75 20.05
CA TYR A 142 -17.48 7.62 21.21
C TYR A 142 -18.91 7.59 21.73
N GLN A 143 -19.06 7.67 23.05
CA GLN A 143 -20.37 7.75 23.72
C GLN A 143 -21.10 9.02 23.29
N LYS A 144 -22.36 8.84 22.85
CA LYS A 144 -23.20 9.97 22.42
C LYS A 144 -23.86 10.63 23.59
N GLU A 145 -23.87 11.98 23.62
CA GLU A 145 -24.60 12.79 24.57
C GLU A 145 -25.34 13.93 23.83
N GLY A 146 -26.65 13.86 23.79
CA GLY A 146 -27.49 14.79 23.02
C GLY A 146 -27.17 14.78 21.54
N SER A 147 -26.73 15.91 20.98
CA SER A 147 -26.29 16.04 19.57
C SER A 147 -24.79 15.93 19.37
N GLY A 148 -24.02 15.70 20.42
CA GLY A 148 -22.55 15.58 20.42
C GLY A 148 -22.06 14.28 21.02
N PHE A 149 -20.82 14.31 21.51
CA PHE A 149 -20.19 13.22 22.24
C PHE A 149 -20.03 13.62 23.72
N ALA A 150 -20.13 12.64 24.61
CA ALA A 150 -19.87 12.81 26.03
C ALA A 150 -18.37 13.07 26.25
N GLU A 151 -18.07 14.03 27.14
CA GLU A 151 -16.72 14.42 27.54
C GLU A 151 -16.45 14.04 28.99
N ASP A 152 -15.22 13.69 29.28
CA ASP A 152 -14.76 13.48 30.65
C ASP A 152 -14.42 14.81 31.36
N ALA A 153 -13.92 14.71 32.59
CA ALA A 153 -13.55 15.89 33.38
C ALA A 153 -12.38 16.74 32.81
N ASN A 154 -11.64 16.18 31.84
CA ASN A 154 -10.52 16.82 31.16
C ASN A 154 -10.95 17.44 29.81
N GLY A 155 -12.16 17.15 29.32
CA GLY A 155 -12.66 17.57 28.03
C GLY A 155 -12.36 16.56 26.91
N ASP A 156 -11.91 15.35 27.23
CA ASP A 156 -11.66 14.29 26.28
C ASP A 156 -12.95 13.49 26.02
N TYR A 157 -13.19 13.07 24.76
CA TYR A 157 -14.36 12.27 24.42
C TYR A 157 -14.30 10.88 25.05
N ILE A 158 -15.40 10.46 25.68
CA ILE A 158 -15.52 9.15 26.33
C ILE A 158 -15.66 8.06 25.27
N ILE A 159 -14.73 7.09 25.25
CA ILE A 159 -14.73 5.94 24.35
C ILE A 159 -15.80 4.95 24.82
N GLU A 160 -16.77 4.62 23.96
CA GLU A 160 -17.80 3.60 24.19
C GLU A 160 -17.28 2.19 23.81
N SER A 161 -16.60 2.09 22.67
CA SER A 161 -15.98 0.85 22.21
C SER A 161 -14.79 1.14 21.30
N GLY A 162 -13.87 0.18 21.20
CA GLY A 162 -12.56 0.36 20.58
C GLY A 162 -11.51 0.77 21.59
N MET A 163 -10.41 1.34 21.14
CA MET A 163 -9.27 1.74 21.98
C MET A 163 -8.83 3.17 21.66
N ASP A 164 -8.16 3.81 22.64
CA ASP A 164 -7.58 5.13 22.45
C ASP A 164 -6.55 5.13 21.31
N PRO A 165 -6.75 5.92 20.25
CA PRO A 165 -5.82 5.99 19.12
C PRO A 165 -4.60 6.88 19.41
N ASN A 166 -4.61 7.65 20.51
CA ASN A 166 -3.52 8.57 20.85
C ASN A 166 -2.36 7.86 21.55
N VAL A 167 -1.75 6.91 20.85
CA VAL A 167 -0.67 6.05 21.34
C VAL A 167 0.61 6.27 20.51
N SER A 168 1.73 5.69 20.95
CA SER A 168 2.99 5.74 20.20
C SER A 168 2.87 4.95 18.87
N THR A 169 3.75 5.24 17.91
CA THR A 169 3.76 4.56 16.59
C THR A 169 3.79 3.05 16.72
N VAL A 170 4.72 2.50 17.51
CA VAL A 170 4.85 1.05 17.69
C VAL A 170 3.63 0.44 18.38
N GLN A 171 3.09 1.12 19.39
CA GLN A 171 1.87 0.68 20.06
C GLN A 171 0.67 0.70 19.11
N GLY A 172 0.52 1.75 18.30
CA GLY A 172 -0.54 1.84 17.29
C GLY A 172 -0.47 0.72 16.26
N MET A 173 0.74 0.36 15.79
CA MET A 173 0.93 -0.78 14.90
C MET A 173 0.45 -2.11 15.50
N ILE A 174 0.72 -2.36 16.78
CA ILE A 174 0.30 -3.58 17.46
C ILE A 174 -1.20 -3.53 17.74
N GLN A 175 -1.69 -2.37 18.21
CA GLN A 175 -3.07 -2.14 18.56
C GLN A 175 -4.01 -2.33 17.37
N SER A 176 -3.60 -1.93 16.16
CA SER A 176 -4.39 -2.05 14.92
C SER A 176 -4.85 -3.47 14.56
N PHE A 177 -4.45 -4.49 15.31
CA PHE A 177 -4.93 -5.86 15.10
C PHE A 177 -6.11 -6.25 15.98
N TYR A 178 -6.50 -5.39 16.95
CA TYR A 178 -7.55 -5.73 17.92
C TYR A 178 -8.29 -4.50 18.50
N ASP A 179 -8.18 -3.32 17.89
CA ASP A 179 -8.73 -2.08 18.42
C ASP A 179 -10.07 -1.65 17.78
N ALA A 180 -10.52 -2.36 16.75
CA ALA A 180 -11.74 -1.98 16.05
C ALA A 180 -12.98 -2.04 16.97
N PRO A 181 -13.84 -1.01 16.97
CA PRO A 181 -15.05 -0.95 17.82
C PRO A 181 -16.02 -2.13 17.63
N GLY A 182 -16.11 -2.67 16.42
CA GLY A 182 -16.91 -3.87 16.09
C GLY A 182 -16.21 -5.20 16.38
N GLY A 183 -15.03 -5.15 17.03
CA GLY A 183 -14.24 -6.32 17.41
C GLY A 183 -13.66 -7.08 16.21
N MET A 184 -13.38 -8.38 16.38
CA MET A 184 -12.68 -9.20 15.39
C MET A 184 -13.33 -9.23 14.00
N ASN A 185 -14.65 -9.10 13.90
CA ASN A 185 -15.31 -9.06 12.59
C ASN A 185 -14.96 -7.80 11.81
N GLU A 186 -14.81 -6.68 12.50
CA GLU A 186 -14.38 -5.44 11.88
C GLU A 186 -12.91 -5.48 11.52
N GLU A 187 -12.06 -6.07 12.36
CA GLU A 187 -10.63 -6.29 12.06
C GLU A 187 -10.43 -7.09 10.76
N PHE A 188 -11.21 -8.16 10.55
CA PHE A 188 -11.17 -8.92 9.30
C PHE A 188 -11.63 -8.10 8.10
N ASN A 189 -12.55 -7.16 8.28
CA ASN A 189 -13.01 -6.26 7.22
C ASN A 189 -11.95 -5.22 6.81
N GLU A 190 -10.91 -5.00 7.60
CA GLU A 190 -9.78 -4.11 7.30
C GLU A 190 -8.70 -4.76 6.45
N ILE A 191 -8.81 -6.07 6.24
CA ILE A 191 -7.87 -6.80 5.41
C ILE A 191 -8.30 -6.68 3.94
N ASN A 192 -7.43 -6.11 3.13
CA ASN A 192 -7.60 -6.05 1.68
C ASN A 192 -6.94 -7.26 1.02
N TRP A 193 -7.54 -7.75 -0.06
CA TRP A 193 -7.11 -8.93 -0.78
C TRP A 193 -6.77 -8.60 -2.23
N SER A 194 -5.71 -9.19 -2.73
CA SER A 194 -5.37 -9.15 -4.14
C SER A 194 -5.10 -10.55 -4.65
N LEU A 195 -5.75 -10.91 -5.75
CA LEU A 195 -5.48 -12.16 -6.48
C LEU A 195 -4.96 -11.80 -7.85
N GLY A 196 -3.86 -12.40 -8.26
CA GLY A 196 -3.23 -12.19 -9.57
C GLY A 196 -2.98 -13.49 -10.28
N ALA A 197 -3.10 -13.46 -11.61
CA ALA A 197 -2.65 -14.52 -12.51
C ALA A 197 -1.80 -13.88 -13.63
N GLU A 198 -0.73 -14.55 -13.99
CA GLU A 198 0.17 -14.13 -15.04
C GLU A 198 0.49 -15.33 -15.94
N TYR A 199 0.50 -15.11 -17.23
CA TYR A 199 0.94 -16.07 -18.22
C TYR A 199 2.02 -15.46 -19.09
N TRP A 200 3.16 -16.12 -19.20
CA TRP A 200 4.27 -15.74 -20.07
C TRP A 200 4.39 -16.70 -21.25
N TYR A 201 4.61 -16.13 -22.41
CA TYR A 201 5.00 -16.85 -23.60
C TYR A 201 6.41 -16.45 -24.01
N ASP A 202 7.31 -17.45 -24.11
CA ASP A 202 8.73 -17.32 -24.50
C ASP A 202 9.47 -16.24 -23.70
N GLN A 203 9.04 -16.01 -22.45
CA GLN A 203 9.54 -14.95 -21.57
C GLN A 203 9.55 -13.54 -22.21
N GLN A 204 8.82 -13.35 -23.31
CA GLN A 204 8.71 -12.10 -24.06
C GLN A 204 7.35 -11.47 -23.94
N PHE A 205 6.26 -12.25 -23.98
CA PHE A 205 4.90 -11.73 -23.93
C PHE A 205 4.23 -12.18 -22.65
N ALA A 206 3.65 -11.22 -21.90
CA ALA A 206 2.89 -11.50 -20.70
C ALA A 206 1.44 -11.08 -20.84
N LEU A 207 0.52 -11.93 -20.36
CA LEU A 207 -0.87 -11.60 -20.08
C LEU A 207 -1.07 -11.62 -18.57
N ARG A 208 -1.74 -10.59 -18.03
CA ARG A 208 -1.97 -10.45 -16.61
C ARG A 208 -3.42 -10.17 -16.30
N LEU A 209 -3.93 -10.81 -15.28
CA LEU A 209 -5.24 -10.59 -14.72
C LEU A 209 -5.09 -10.38 -13.21
N GLY A 210 -5.70 -9.35 -12.67
CA GLY A 210 -5.69 -9.07 -11.25
C GLY A 210 -7.09 -8.73 -10.75
N TYR A 211 -7.36 -9.06 -9.49
CA TYR A 211 -8.55 -8.65 -8.77
C TYR A 211 -8.16 -8.12 -7.40
N PHE A 212 -8.66 -6.94 -7.07
CA PHE A 212 -8.49 -6.30 -5.77
C PHE A 212 -9.83 -6.16 -5.07
N TYR A 213 -9.86 -6.55 -3.81
CA TYR A 213 -11.02 -6.46 -2.94
C TYR A 213 -10.72 -5.70 -1.66
N GLU A 214 -11.54 -4.71 -1.37
CA GLU A 214 -11.62 -4.00 -0.10
C GLU A 214 -13.07 -4.00 0.39
N ASN A 215 -13.25 -4.20 1.70
CA ASN A 215 -14.58 -4.30 2.29
C ASN A 215 -15.39 -3.01 2.04
N PRO A 216 -16.70 -3.10 1.68
CA PRO A 216 -17.56 -1.94 1.46
C PRO A 216 -17.59 -0.93 2.61
N ASN A 217 -17.42 -1.39 3.85
CA ASN A 217 -17.43 -0.53 5.04
C ASN A 217 -16.06 0.12 5.35
N LYS A 218 -15.00 -0.27 4.61
CA LYS A 218 -13.62 0.18 4.86
C LYS A 218 -12.95 0.84 3.64
N GLY A 219 -13.76 1.28 2.65
CA GLY A 219 -13.28 2.01 1.47
C GLY A 219 -13.93 1.56 0.17
N ASN A 220 -14.41 0.30 0.09
CA ASN A 220 -15.19 -0.22 -1.05
C ASN A 220 -14.47 -0.13 -2.41
N ARG A 221 -13.14 -0.28 -2.43
CA ARG A 221 -12.35 -0.29 -3.66
C ARG A 221 -12.29 -1.69 -4.22
N ASN A 222 -13.17 -1.99 -5.15
CA ASN A 222 -13.22 -3.27 -5.84
C ASN A 222 -12.96 -3.04 -7.32
N HIS A 223 -11.92 -3.68 -7.86
CA HIS A 223 -11.58 -3.54 -9.27
C HIS A 223 -10.87 -4.77 -9.81
N MET A 224 -10.99 -4.95 -11.11
CA MET A 224 -10.20 -5.89 -11.88
C MET A 224 -9.13 -5.12 -12.66
N THR A 225 -7.99 -5.73 -12.88
CA THR A 225 -6.92 -5.21 -13.74
C THR A 225 -6.61 -6.20 -14.85
N LEU A 226 -6.44 -5.66 -16.06
CA LEU A 226 -5.95 -6.39 -17.22
C LEU A 226 -4.59 -5.83 -17.59
N GLY A 227 -3.62 -6.69 -17.85
CA GLY A 227 -2.26 -6.27 -18.16
C GLY A 227 -1.69 -7.02 -19.36
N LEU A 228 -0.83 -6.31 -20.10
CA LEU A 228 -0.01 -6.85 -21.18
C LEU A 228 1.43 -6.47 -20.91
N GLY A 229 2.36 -7.40 -21.08
CA GLY A 229 3.78 -7.17 -20.98
C GLY A 229 4.50 -7.57 -22.27
N LEU A 230 5.50 -6.79 -22.63
CA LEU A 230 6.42 -7.10 -23.72
C LEU A 230 7.86 -6.90 -23.20
N LYS A 231 8.64 -7.97 -23.22
CA LYS A 231 10.06 -7.94 -22.93
C LYS A 231 10.84 -8.21 -24.21
N TYR A 232 11.73 -7.28 -24.57
CA TYR A 232 12.61 -7.43 -25.71
C TYR A 232 14.02 -6.95 -25.37
N GLN A 233 14.96 -7.87 -25.30
CA GLN A 233 16.33 -7.59 -24.84
C GLN A 233 16.32 -6.86 -23.48
N ILE A 234 16.83 -5.63 -23.44
CA ILE A 234 16.90 -4.81 -22.24
C ILE A 234 15.61 -4.03 -21.95
N PHE A 235 14.64 -4.04 -22.86
CA PHE A 235 13.42 -3.24 -22.76
C PHE A 235 12.28 -4.09 -22.20
N ASN A 236 11.59 -3.57 -21.19
CA ASN A 236 10.31 -4.10 -20.73
C ASN A 236 9.27 -3.00 -20.88
N LEU A 237 8.16 -3.32 -21.51
CA LEU A 237 7.01 -2.42 -21.66
C LEU A 237 5.78 -3.11 -21.11
N ASP A 238 5.15 -2.49 -20.11
CA ASP A 238 3.95 -2.99 -19.49
C ASP A 238 2.79 -2.03 -19.68
N PHE A 239 1.63 -2.58 -20.01
CA PHE A 239 0.35 -1.91 -20.05
C PHE A 239 -0.54 -2.48 -18.96
N SER A 240 -1.28 -1.66 -18.27
CA SER A 240 -2.37 -2.14 -17.43
C SER A 240 -3.57 -1.21 -17.49
N TYR A 241 -4.75 -1.81 -17.51
CA TYR A 241 -6.04 -1.13 -17.50
C TYR A 241 -6.85 -1.60 -16.30
N LEU A 242 -7.40 -0.65 -15.56
CA LEU A 242 -8.18 -0.89 -14.36
C LEU A 242 -9.68 -0.74 -14.66
N VAL A 243 -10.45 -1.77 -14.32
CA VAL A 243 -11.91 -1.85 -14.46
C VAL A 243 -12.54 -1.85 -13.07
N PRO A 244 -13.09 -0.73 -12.58
CA PRO A 244 -13.74 -0.69 -11.29
C PRO A 244 -15.11 -1.35 -11.35
N PHE A 245 -15.50 -2.01 -10.24
CA PHE A 245 -16.86 -2.54 -10.07
C PHE A 245 -17.77 -1.61 -9.27
N THR A 246 -17.18 -0.62 -8.59
CA THR A 246 -17.90 0.36 -7.79
C THR A 246 -18.04 1.67 -8.53
N GLN A 247 -19.23 2.29 -8.48
CA GLN A 247 -19.47 3.60 -9.08
C GLN A 247 -18.65 4.69 -8.37
N ARG A 248 -18.17 5.68 -9.13
CA ARG A 248 -17.37 6.81 -8.65
C ARG A 248 -16.01 6.40 -8.01
N ASN A 249 -15.38 5.38 -8.54
CA ASN A 249 -14.02 5.03 -8.14
C ASN A 249 -13.06 6.10 -8.70
N PRO A 250 -12.21 6.73 -7.86
CA PRO A 250 -11.22 7.70 -8.34
C PRO A 250 -10.22 7.15 -9.37
N LEU A 251 -10.07 5.82 -9.41
CA LEU A 251 -9.18 5.11 -10.33
C LEU A 251 -9.90 4.65 -11.62
N GLU A 252 -11.16 5.05 -11.83
CA GLU A 252 -11.91 4.71 -13.03
C GLU A 252 -11.18 5.15 -14.30
N ASN A 253 -11.14 4.27 -15.31
CA ASN A 253 -10.46 4.51 -16.59
C ASN A 253 -8.94 4.76 -16.48
N THR A 254 -8.29 4.26 -15.43
CA THR A 254 -6.84 4.39 -15.30
C THR A 254 -6.13 3.44 -16.27
N LEU A 255 -5.38 4.00 -17.19
CA LEU A 255 -4.44 3.30 -18.04
C LEU A 255 -3.01 3.63 -17.59
N ARG A 256 -2.22 2.60 -17.32
CA ARG A 256 -0.81 2.75 -16.93
C ARG A 256 0.10 2.18 -17.99
N PHE A 257 1.17 2.92 -18.23
CA PHE A 257 2.30 2.50 -19.05
C PHE A 257 3.53 2.48 -18.17
N THR A 258 4.26 1.39 -18.20
CA THR A 258 5.56 1.30 -17.51
C THR A 258 6.60 0.87 -18.53
N MET A 259 7.68 1.63 -18.63
CA MET A 259 8.85 1.27 -19.41
C MET A 259 10.02 1.09 -18.44
N SER A 260 10.67 -0.04 -18.51
CA SER A 260 11.87 -0.32 -17.71
C SER A 260 13.01 -0.87 -18.56
N PHE A 261 14.23 -0.70 -18.07
CA PHE A 261 15.44 -1.11 -18.75
C PHE A 261 16.24 -2.03 -17.81
N ASP A 262 16.52 -3.24 -18.26
CA ASP A 262 17.37 -4.19 -17.55
C ASP A 262 18.78 -4.16 -18.11
N PHE A 263 19.68 -3.47 -17.39
CA PHE A 263 21.07 -3.34 -17.82
C PHE A 263 21.93 -4.59 -17.49
N ALA A 264 21.43 -5.55 -16.72
CA ALA A 264 22.14 -6.77 -16.44
C ALA A 264 22.26 -7.65 -17.70
N ASP A 265 21.29 -7.59 -18.59
CA ASP A 265 21.28 -8.34 -19.85
C ASP A 265 22.30 -7.81 -20.90
N ILE A 266 22.82 -6.58 -20.72
CA ILE A 266 23.87 -6.03 -21.62
C ILE A 266 25.17 -6.82 -21.51
N LYS A 267 25.51 -7.31 -20.32
CA LYS A 267 26.75 -8.08 -20.12
C LYS A 267 26.70 -9.43 -20.81
N SER A 268 25.57 -10.11 -20.81
CA SER A 268 25.39 -11.39 -21.48
C SER A 268 25.41 -11.27 -23.02
N ALA A 269 24.86 -10.19 -23.57
CA ALA A 269 24.88 -9.92 -25.02
C ALA A 269 26.28 -9.54 -25.54
N SER A 270 27.16 -9.01 -24.70
CA SER A 270 28.55 -8.64 -25.08
C SER A 270 29.54 -9.82 -25.04
N GLU A 271 29.20 -10.92 -24.38
CA GLU A 271 30.04 -12.12 -24.29
C GLU A 271 29.75 -13.14 -25.44
N VAL A 272 28.75 -12.89 -26.27
CA VAL A 272 28.35 -13.77 -27.39
C VAL A 272 28.90 -13.30 -28.76
N ASN A 273 29.69 -12.20 -28.81
CA ASN A 273 30.32 -11.71 -30.05
C ASN A 273 31.84 -11.92 -30.04
#